data_296d59fb484b224dfb0fe8e692875b37
#
_entry.id   296d59fb484b224dfb0fe8e692875b37
#
_cell.length_a   1.000
_cell.length_b   1.000
_cell.length_c   1.000
_cell.angle_alpha   90.00
_cell.angle_beta   90.00
_cell.angle_gamma   90.00
#
_symmetry.space_group_name_H-M   'P 1'
#
loop_
_entity.id
_entity.type
_entity.pdbx_description
1 polymer ?
#
loop_
_entity_poly.entity_id
_entity_poly.type
_entity_poly.pdbx_seq_one_letter_code
_entity_poly.pdbx_strand_id
1 'polypeptide(L)'
;MIMVSVIRSALTLSLALVLTACSQDTAKPIDLAIHNVTLIDAVNPIRTNRTVLIDQGRIIAIINSDAAHDITAAQQVDGSGQYLIPGLWDFHVHFTFDARFTDSMAGLFLYHGVTNVRDTGGLLEDLLPVVDTLRSAGAKAPSIWYSGPLLDGADVVYDGVNFPGLGIANPTPEAARANIAEIHAAGASFLKIYEMVTPDVFAAIVDEARTRNLPIDGHVPLSMRARDVAPQVQSLEHLRNY
;
A
#
# COMPACT_ATOMS: atom_id res chain seq x y z
N MET A 1 63.32 9.57 80.43
CA MET A 1 61.99 9.18 80.89
C MET A 1 60.99 9.63 79.85
N ILE A 2 60.74 8.80 78.85
CA ILE A 2 59.88 9.14 77.74
C ILE A 2 58.92 7.98 77.58
N MET A 3 57.62 8.28 77.73
CA MET A 3 56.51 7.36 77.61
C MET A 3 56.11 7.23 76.13
N VAL A 4 56.17 6.00 75.63
CA VAL A 4 55.74 5.70 74.31
C VAL A 4 54.28 5.18 74.34
N SER A 5 53.38 5.94 73.79
CA SER A 5 51.97 5.56 73.63
C SER A 5 51.77 4.76 72.35
N VAL A 6 51.23 3.53 72.47
CA VAL A 6 50.91 2.66 71.36
C VAL A 6 49.42 2.87 70.97
N ILE A 7 49.19 3.45 69.84
CA ILE A 7 47.88 3.57 69.28
C ILE A 7 47.55 2.32 68.43
N ARG A 8 46.55 1.55 68.85
CA ARG A 8 46.03 0.41 68.12
C ARG A 8 44.97 0.95 67.15
N SER A 9 45.31 0.95 65.88
CA SER A 9 44.31 1.22 64.79
C SER A 9 43.50 -0.04 64.48
N ALA A 10 42.23 -0.01 64.80
CA ALA A 10 41.24 -1.04 64.37
C ALA A 10 40.82 -0.79 62.90
N LEU A 11 41.23 -1.70 62.06
CA LEU A 11 40.83 -1.66 60.62
C LEU A 11 39.48 -2.33 60.52
N THR A 12 38.37 -1.55 60.34
CA THR A 12 37.07 -2.04 60.06
C THR A 12 36.96 -2.27 58.54
N LEU A 13 36.91 -3.54 58.13
CA LEU A 13 36.69 -3.97 56.76
C LEU A 13 35.20 -3.89 56.44
N SER A 14 34.75 -2.83 55.75
CA SER A 14 33.38 -2.71 55.25
C SER A 14 33.24 -3.51 53.97
N LEU A 15 32.55 -4.66 54.05
CA LEU A 15 32.19 -5.50 52.90
C LEU A 15 30.99 -4.84 52.22
N ALA A 16 31.24 -4.08 51.16
CA ALA A 16 30.17 -3.54 50.29
C ALA A 16 29.60 -4.68 49.44
N LEU A 17 28.40 -5.12 49.80
CA LEU A 17 27.61 -6.06 48.98
C LEU A 17 27.10 -5.30 47.77
N VAL A 18 27.75 -5.44 46.61
CA VAL A 18 27.24 -4.94 45.34
C VAL A 18 26.13 -5.89 44.90
N LEU A 19 24.88 -5.54 45.20
CA LEU A 19 23.70 -6.15 44.59
C LEU A 19 23.68 -5.72 43.10
N THR A 20 24.23 -6.54 42.23
CA THR A 20 23.97 -6.49 40.79
C THR A 20 22.51 -6.85 40.61
N ALA A 21 21.65 -5.84 40.56
CA ALA A 21 20.30 -6.01 40.04
C ALA A 21 20.46 -6.37 38.55
N CYS A 22 20.33 -7.65 38.22
CA CYS A 22 20.01 -8.05 36.85
C CYS A 22 18.66 -7.40 36.53
N SER A 23 18.66 -6.23 35.88
CA SER A 23 17.53 -5.78 35.14
C SER A 23 17.28 -6.87 34.09
N GLN A 24 16.27 -7.70 34.31
CA GLN A 24 15.70 -8.48 33.24
C GLN A 24 15.20 -7.43 32.21
N ASP A 25 15.98 -7.26 31.18
CA ASP A 25 15.50 -6.57 29.96
C ASP A 25 14.33 -7.42 29.47
N THR A 26 13.12 -7.08 29.94
CA THR A 26 11.91 -7.70 29.42
C THR A 26 11.79 -7.20 28.00
N ALA A 27 12.24 -8.01 27.06
CA ALA A 27 12.09 -7.73 25.64
C ALA A 27 10.64 -7.29 25.40
N LYS A 28 10.46 -6.15 24.74
CA LYS A 28 9.13 -5.63 24.42
C LYS A 28 8.35 -6.75 23.72
N PRO A 29 7.13 -7.08 24.17
CA PRO A 29 6.32 -8.08 23.49
C PRO A 29 6.08 -7.65 22.04
N ILE A 30 6.10 -8.58 21.12
CA ILE A 30 5.73 -8.32 19.70
C ILE A 30 4.29 -7.82 19.64
N ASP A 31 3.95 -7.06 18.59
CA ASP A 31 2.64 -6.40 18.51
C ASP A 31 1.48 -7.39 18.38
N LEU A 32 1.62 -8.44 17.52
CA LEU A 32 0.55 -9.40 17.24
C LEU A 32 1.10 -10.79 16.92
N ALA A 33 0.46 -11.81 17.48
CA ALA A 33 0.62 -13.21 17.10
C ALA A 33 -0.71 -13.79 16.63
N ILE A 34 -0.76 -14.39 15.44
CA ILE A 34 -1.92 -15.11 14.90
C ILE A 34 -1.57 -16.59 14.91
N HIS A 35 -2.23 -17.36 15.79
CA HIS A 35 -1.94 -18.76 16.04
C HIS A 35 -2.84 -19.69 15.23
N ASN A 36 -2.37 -20.91 14.95
CA ASN A 36 -3.14 -22.05 14.47
C ASN A 36 -3.79 -21.84 13.09
N VAL A 37 -3.30 -20.92 12.27
CA VAL A 37 -3.87 -20.63 10.95
C VAL A 37 -3.38 -21.57 9.86
N THR A 38 -4.18 -21.72 8.83
CA THR A 38 -3.75 -22.26 7.55
C THR A 38 -3.36 -21.10 6.63
N LEU A 39 -2.10 -21.08 6.19
CA LEU A 39 -1.59 -20.06 5.27
C LEU A 39 -1.82 -20.48 3.82
N ILE A 40 -2.34 -19.52 3.03
CA ILE A 40 -2.46 -19.64 1.58
C ILE A 40 -1.87 -18.37 0.95
N ASP A 41 -0.86 -18.53 0.13
CA ASP A 41 -0.25 -17.45 -0.65
C ASP A 41 0.10 -17.95 -2.06
N ALA A 42 0.51 -17.01 -2.95
CA ALA A 42 0.72 -17.32 -4.37
C ALA A 42 2.02 -18.07 -4.67
N VAL A 43 2.96 -18.16 -3.70
CA VAL A 43 4.32 -18.66 -3.97
C VAL A 43 4.68 -19.93 -3.20
N ASN A 44 3.94 -20.23 -2.13
CA ASN A 44 4.21 -21.40 -1.29
C ASN A 44 3.06 -22.42 -1.37
N PRO A 45 3.33 -23.72 -1.13
CA PRO A 45 2.27 -24.69 -0.86
C PRO A 45 1.43 -24.27 0.36
N ILE A 46 0.20 -24.73 0.45
CA ILE A 46 -0.66 -24.52 1.62
C ILE A 46 0.04 -25.06 2.87
N ARG A 47 0.14 -24.23 3.91
CA ARG A 47 0.84 -24.53 5.16
C ARG A 47 -0.14 -24.46 6.32
N THR A 48 -0.46 -25.60 6.88
CA THR A 48 -1.35 -25.73 8.05
C THR A 48 -0.59 -25.53 9.36
N ASN A 49 -1.31 -25.28 10.44
CA ASN A 49 -0.79 -25.18 11.81
C ASN A 49 0.37 -24.18 11.93
N ARG A 50 0.13 -22.93 11.49
CA ARG A 50 1.14 -21.86 11.52
C ARG A 50 0.77 -20.77 12.50
N THR A 51 1.81 -20.25 13.16
CA THR A 51 1.74 -19.00 13.91
C THR A 51 2.50 -17.94 13.13
N VAL A 52 1.83 -16.81 12.89
CA VAL A 52 2.39 -15.63 12.22
C VAL A 52 2.65 -14.57 13.26
N LEU A 53 3.90 -14.11 13.34
CA LEU A 53 4.36 -13.08 14.25
C LEU A 53 4.53 -11.76 13.52
N ILE A 54 3.90 -10.72 14.04
CA ILE A 54 3.87 -9.40 13.43
C ILE A 54 4.36 -8.38 14.47
N ASP A 55 5.35 -7.59 14.08
CA ASP A 55 5.87 -6.48 14.87
C ASP A 55 6.09 -5.26 13.97
N GLN A 56 5.72 -4.08 14.44
CA GLN A 56 5.81 -2.82 13.70
C GLN A 56 5.22 -2.90 12.29
N GLY A 57 4.05 -3.57 12.16
CA GLY A 57 3.35 -3.73 10.89
C GLY A 57 4.02 -4.67 9.88
N ARG A 58 5.02 -5.46 10.31
CA ARG A 58 5.73 -6.42 9.45
C ARG A 58 5.61 -7.85 9.98
N ILE A 59 5.47 -8.80 9.08
CA ILE A 59 5.63 -10.22 9.42
C ILE A 59 7.11 -10.47 9.70
N ILE A 60 7.44 -10.75 10.96
CA ILE A 60 8.82 -11.02 11.40
C ILE A 60 9.16 -12.51 11.41
N ALA A 61 8.16 -13.38 11.57
CA ALA A 61 8.34 -14.81 11.48
C ALA A 61 7.03 -15.54 11.14
N ILE A 62 7.16 -16.71 10.53
CA ILE A 62 6.11 -17.70 10.35
C ILE A 62 6.68 -19.04 10.84
N ILE A 63 6.10 -19.56 11.92
CA ILE A 63 6.61 -20.76 12.59
C ILE A 63 5.51 -21.85 12.68
N ASN A 64 5.90 -23.05 13.10
CA ASN A 64 4.91 -24.08 13.46
C ASN A 64 4.25 -23.67 14.79
N SER A 65 2.93 -23.77 14.90
CA SER A 65 2.21 -23.40 16.12
C SER A 65 2.61 -24.25 17.33
N ASP A 66 3.05 -25.49 17.13
CA ASP A 66 3.55 -26.35 18.21
C ASP A 66 4.85 -25.81 18.84
N ALA A 67 5.55 -24.93 18.14
CA ALA A 67 6.77 -24.27 18.65
C ALA A 67 6.53 -22.84 19.19
N ALA A 68 5.27 -22.43 19.28
CA ALA A 68 4.89 -21.06 19.63
C ALA A 68 4.42 -20.87 21.08
N HIS A 69 4.63 -21.86 21.96
CA HIS A 69 4.07 -21.87 23.33
C HIS A 69 4.56 -20.72 24.22
N ASP A 70 5.79 -20.27 24.03
CA ASP A 70 6.42 -19.26 24.89
C ASP A 70 6.41 -17.85 24.27
N ILE A 71 5.65 -17.66 23.18
CA ILE A 71 5.61 -16.37 22.50
C ILE A 71 4.67 -15.42 23.22
N THR A 72 5.24 -14.28 23.63
CA THR A 72 4.49 -13.18 24.23
C THR A 72 4.24 -12.09 23.19
N ALA A 73 2.97 -11.81 22.90
CA ALA A 73 2.54 -10.73 22.03
C ALA A 73 1.53 -9.84 22.76
N ALA A 74 1.49 -8.55 22.40
CA ALA A 74 0.54 -7.59 22.96
C ALA A 74 -0.90 -7.96 22.56
N GLN A 75 -1.07 -8.52 21.38
CA GLN A 75 -2.33 -9.09 20.91
C GLN A 75 -2.10 -10.53 20.44
N GLN A 76 -3.04 -11.40 20.75
CA GLN A 76 -3.03 -12.78 20.30
C GLN A 76 -4.38 -13.12 19.67
N VAL A 77 -4.36 -13.77 18.52
CA VAL A 77 -5.55 -14.22 17.79
C VAL A 77 -5.43 -15.73 17.61
N ASP A 78 -6.43 -16.47 18.06
CA ASP A 78 -6.57 -17.88 17.71
C ASP A 78 -7.28 -18.00 16.34
N GLY A 79 -6.53 -18.45 15.35
CA GLY A 79 -7.00 -18.68 13.99
C GLY A 79 -7.32 -20.16 13.70
N SER A 80 -7.61 -20.96 14.73
CA SER A 80 -7.99 -22.37 14.54
C SER A 80 -9.17 -22.50 13.58
N GLY A 81 -8.98 -23.30 12.53
CA GLY A 81 -9.97 -23.47 11.46
C GLY A 81 -10.08 -22.31 10.48
N GLN A 82 -9.27 -21.26 10.62
CA GLN A 82 -9.24 -20.09 9.74
C GLN A 82 -8.10 -20.16 8.74
N TYR A 83 -8.25 -19.39 7.67
CA TYR A 83 -7.24 -19.21 6.65
C TYR A 83 -6.69 -17.79 6.70
N LEU A 84 -5.38 -17.66 6.61
CA LEU A 84 -4.72 -16.37 6.45
C LEU A 84 -4.19 -16.26 5.02
N ILE A 85 -4.65 -15.25 4.33
CA ILE A 85 -4.28 -14.92 2.95
C ILE A 85 -3.67 -13.51 2.89
N PRO A 86 -2.90 -13.18 1.85
CA PRO A 86 -2.57 -11.78 1.58
C PRO A 86 -3.83 -10.93 1.44
N GLY A 87 -3.75 -9.66 1.85
CA GLY A 87 -4.86 -8.73 1.65
C GLY A 87 -5.25 -8.63 0.18
N LEU A 88 -6.55 -8.57 -0.09
CA LEU A 88 -7.05 -8.50 -1.46
C LEU A 88 -6.72 -7.15 -2.11
N TRP A 89 -6.60 -7.18 -3.43
CA TRP A 89 -6.45 -6.00 -4.27
C TRP A 89 -7.71 -5.79 -5.11
N ASP A 90 -8.20 -4.55 -5.13
CA ASP A 90 -9.10 -4.11 -6.19
C ASP A 90 -8.31 -3.23 -7.17
N PHE A 91 -8.15 -3.72 -8.40
CA PHE A 91 -7.32 -3.08 -9.41
C PHE A 91 -8.05 -1.99 -10.20
N HIS A 92 -9.36 -1.78 -9.98
CA HIS A 92 -10.13 -0.84 -10.76
C HIS A 92 -11.23 -0.17 -9.94
N VAL A 93 -10.89 0.93 -9.29
CA VAL A 93 -11.85 1.74 -8.54
C VAL A 93 -11.81 3.20 -9.00
N HIS A 94 -12.86 3.95 -8.64
CA HIS A 94 -12.98 5.39 -8.85
C HIS A 94 -13.57 6.02 -7.59
N PHE A 95 -12.74 6.55 -6.72
CA PHE A 95 -13.21 7.17 -5.47
C PHE A 95 -14.03 8.43 -5.68
N THR A 96 -13.80 9.13 -6.79
CA THR A 96 -14.46 10.40 -7.12
C THR A 96 -15.61 10.26 -8.12
N PHE A 97 -15.97 9.02 -8.49
CA PHE A 97 -17.06 8.78 -9.44
C PHE A 97 -18.42 9.31 -8.94
N ASP A 98 -18.69 9.11 -7.66
CA ASP A 98 -19.89 9.59 -6.99
C ASP A 98 -19.56 10.00 -5.56
N ALA A 99 -19.56 11.30 -5.31
CA ALA A 99 -19.18 11.90 -4.02
C ALA A 99 -20.02 11.38 -2.84
N ARG A 100 -21.22 10.84 -3.07
CA ARG A 100 -22.07 10.26 -2.01
C ARG A 100 -21.43 9.02 -1.36
N PHE A 101 -20.55 8.33 -2.06
CA PHE A 101 -19.92 7.08 -1.59
C PHE A 101 -18.47 7.24 -1.16
N THR A 102 -17.80 8.33 -1.54
CA THR A 102 -16.37 8.54 -1.29
C THR A 102 -15.96 8.23 0.16
N ASP A 103 -16.67 8.78 1.13
CA ASP A 103 -16.34 8.62 2.56
C ASP A 103 -16.54 7.20 3.08
N SER A 104 -17.43 6.42 2.48
CA SER A 104 -17.76 5.06 2.91
C SER A 104 -16.90 3.98 2.22
N MET A 105 -16.33 4.25 1.07
CA MET A 105 -15.61 3.27 0.25
C MET A 105 -14.44 2.63 1.00
N ALA A 106 -13.63 3.40 1.70
CA ALA A 106 -12.47 2.89 2.42
C ALA A 106 -12.85 1.83 3.46
N GLY A 107 -13.89 2.10 4.26
CA GLY A 107 -14.40 1.16 5.25
C GLY A 107 -14.99 -0.10 4.62
N LEU A 108 -15.71 0.05 3.50
CA LEU A 108 -16.28 -1.09 2.77
C LEU A 108 -15.20 -1.99 2.17
N PHE A 109 -14.15 -1.42 1.58
CA PHE A 109 -13.02 -2.20 1.08
C PHE A 109 -12.38 -3.03 2.19
N LEU A 110 -12.02 -2.42 3.31
CA LEU A 110 -11.41 -3.15 4.44
C LEU A 110 -12.36 -4.19 5.02
N TYR A 111 -13.65 -3.90 5.12
CA TYR A 111 -14.66 -4.86 5.60
C TYR A 111 -14.70 -6.14 4.75
N HIS A 112 -14.44 -6.02 3.45
CA HIS A 112 -14.36 -7.14 2.52
C HIS A 112 -12.95 -7.70 2.31
N GLY A 113 -11.96 -7.28 3.13
CA GLY A 113 -10.58 -7.76 3.05
C GLY A 113 -9.75 -7.15 1.91
N VAL A 114 -10.27 -6.13 1.22
CA VAL A 114 -9.52 -5.37 0.21
C VAL A 114 -8.66 -4.34 0.93
N THR A 115 -7.36 -4.60 0.95
CA THR A 115 -6.37 -3.77 1.65
C THR A 115 -5.58 -2.87 0.72
N ASN A 116 -5.73 -3.06 -0.58
CA ASN A 116 -5.02 -2.29 -1.61
C ASN A 116 -5.98 -1.99 -2.76
N VAL A 117 -5.91 -0.78 -3.28
CA VAL A 117 -6.77 -0.34 -4.39
C VAL A 117 -5.97 0.42 -5.44
N ARG A 118 -6.37 0.29 -6.71
CA ARG A 118 -5.95 1.16 -7.80
C ARG A 118 -7.09 2.05 -8.23
N ASP A 119 -6.97 3.36 -8.00
CA ASP A 119 -7.89 4.34 -8.58
C ASP A 119 -7.46 4.65 -10.00
N THR A 120 -8.31 4.27 -10.95
CA THR A 120 -8.03 4.29 -12.38
C THR A 120 -8.66 5.51 -13.10
N GLY A 121 -9.06 6.54 -12.35
CA GLY A 121 -9.55 7.77 -12.95
C GLY A 121 -10.25 8.71 -11.97
N GLY A 122 -9.75 9.93 -11.90
CA GLY A 122 -10.30 11.05 -11.13
C GLY A 122 -9.51 12.32 -11.41
N LEU A 123 -10.20 13.47 -11.50
CA LEU A 123 -9.53 14.75 -11.63
C LEU A 123 -8.62 14.98 -10.41
N LEU A 124 -7.44 15.53 -10.61
CA LEU A 124 -6.46 15.71 -9.53
C LEU A 124 -7.00 16.56 -8.38
N GLU A 125 -7.77 17.59 -8.67
CA GLU A 125 -8.39 18.47 -7.67
C GLU A 125 -9.34 17.73 -6.72
N ASP A 126 -10.05 16.73 -7.22
CA ASP A 126 -11.00 15.92 -6.43
C ASP A 126 -10.31 14.70 -5.79
N LEU A 127 -9.38 14.09 -6.50
CA LEU A 127 -8.76 12.82 -6.08
C LEU A 127 -7.67 13.01 -5.02
N LEU A 128 -6.83 14.05 -5.12
CA LEU A 128 -5.72 14.23 -4.18
C LEU A 128 -6.17 14.41 -2.72
N PRO A 129 -7.25 15.12 -2.39
CA PRO A 129 -7.77 15.17 -1.02
C PRO A 129 -8.19 13.78 -0.50
N VAL A 130 -8.74 12.91 -1.35
CA VAL A 130 -9.08 11.53 -0.98
C VAL A 130 -7.82 10.72 -0.72
N VAL A 131 -6.82 10.81 -1.61
CA VAL A 131 -5.51 10.14 -1.45
C VAL A 131 -4.86 10.52 -0.13
N ASP A 132 -4.85 11.80 0.21
CA ASP A 132 -4.27 12.31 1.46
C ASP A 132 -5.03 11.79 2.69
N THR A 133 -6.35 11.74 2.59
CA THR A 133 -7.22 11.18 3.65
C THR A 133 -6.91 9.71 3.89
N LEU A 134 -6.86 8.89 2.82
CA LEU A 134 -6.56 7.46 2.92
C LEU A 134 -5.16 7.21 3.48
N ARG A 135 -4.16 7.93 2.99
CA ARG A 135 -2.77 7.80 3.46
C ARG A 135 -2.63 8.19 4.93
N SER A 136 -3.32 9.26 5.35
CA SER A 136 -3.31 9.72 6.74
C SER A 136 -4.01 8.75 7.70
N ALA A 137 -5.01 8.00 7.21
CA ALA A 137 -5.73 7.00 8.00
C ALA A 137 -4.87 5.75 8.31
N GLY A 138 -3.77 5.53 7.59
CA GLY A 138 -2.87 4.39 7.79
C GLY A 138 -3.61 3.05 7.70
N ALA A 139 -3.49 2.20 8.71
CA ALA A 139 -4.12 0.88 8.72
C ALA A 139 -5.68 0.89 8.76
N LYS A 140 -6.31 2.05 8.85
CA LYS A 140 -7.77 2.20 8.84
C LYS A 140 -8.33 2.48 7.44
N ALA A 141 -7.49 2.45 6.41
CA ALA A 141 -7.86 2.59 5.01
C ALA A 141 -7.02 1.66 4.14
N PRO A 142 -7.49 1.26 2.94
CA PRO A 142 -6.65 0.54 1.99
C PRO A 142 -5.51 1.44 1.49
N SER A 143 -4.38 0.82 1.17
CA SER A 143 -3.32 1.51 0.45
C SER A 143 -3.80 1.87 -0.95
N ILE A 144 -3.50 3.10 -1.42
CA ILE A 144 -3.98 3.59 -2.70
C ILE A 144 -2.83 3.87 -3.67
N TRP A 145 -2.97 3.34 -4.88
CA TRP A 145 -2.25 3.72 -6.09
C TRP A 145 -3.23 4.38 -7.04
N TYR A 146 -2.85 5.43 -7.74
CA TYR A 146 -3.77 6.17 -8.60
C TYR A 146 -3.13 6.64 -9.88
N SER A 147 -3.96 6.81 -10.91
CA SER A 147 -3.54 7.32 -12.23
C SER A 147 -3.69 8.83 -12.37
N GLY A 148 -4.53 9.46 -11.54
CA GLY A 148 -5.08 10.76 -11.86
C GLY A 148 -6.16 10.66 -12.94
N PRO A 149 -6.37 11.70 -13.75
CA PRO A 149 -7.44 11.74 -14.74
C PRO A 149 -7.24 10.73 -15.89
N LEU A 150 -8.35 10.32 -16.48
CA LEU A 150 -8.35 9.57 -17.73
C LEU A 150 -7.75 10.46 -18.83
N LEU A 151 -6.70 9.97 -19.50
CA LEU A 151 -6.14 10.63 -20.68
C LEU A 151 -7.02 10.29 -21.89
N ASP A 152 -7.93 11.18 -22.24
CA ASP A 152 -8.81 11.00 -23.41
C ASP A 152 -8.31 11.81 -24.62
N GLY A 153 -9.01 11.79 -25.73
CA GLY A 153 -8.69 12.56 -26.94
C GLY A 153 -9.07 14.04 -26.83
N ALA A 154 -9.36 14.67 -28.00
CA ALA A 154 -9.90 16.02 -28.02
C ALA A 154 -11.30 16.08 -27.40
N ASP A 155 -12.10 15.05 -27.67
CA ASP A 155 -13.37 14.81 -27.00
C ASP A 155 -13.14 13.94 -25.76
N VAL A 156 -13.79 14.29 -24.67
CA VAL A 156 -13.67 13.58 -23.37
C VAL A 156 -14.99 12.89 -23.06
N VAL A 157 -14.97 11.58 -22.86
CA VAL A 157 -16.19 10.81 -22.54
C VAL A 157 -16.68 11.16 -21.13
N TYR A 158 -15.81 11.14 -20.14
CA TYR A 158 -16.10 11.50 -18.74
C TYR A 158 -15.78 12.98 -18.49
N ASP A 159 -16.59 13.86 -19.08
CA ASP A 159 -16.35 15.30 -19.23
C ASP A 159 -16.84 16.18 -18.05
N GLY A 160 -17.56 15.59 -17.10
CA GLY A 160 -18.19 16.35 -15.99
C GLY A 160 -19.52 17.00 -16.34
N VAL A 161 -20.03 16.84 -17.58
CA VAL A 161 -21.30 17.41 -18.05
C VAL A 161 -22.35 16.31 -18.25
N ASN A 162 -22.04 15.32 -19.07
CA ASN A 162 -22.93 14.19 -19.35
C ASN A 162 -22.64 12.99 -18.44
N PHE A 163 -21.41 12.86 -17.99
CA PHE A 163 -20.91 11.85 -17.09
C PHE A 163 -20.08 12.52 -15.98
N PRO A 164 -19.76 11.81 -14.87
CA PRO A 164 -18.85 12.33 -13.86
C PRO A 164 -17.53 12.83 -14.48
N GLY A 165 -16.96 13.88 -13.92
CA GLY A 165 -15.68 14.44 -14.38
C GLY A 165 -14.51 13.57 -13.93
N LEU A 166 -14.01 12.72 -14.82
CA LEU A 166 -12.88 11.84 -14.54
C LEU A 166 -11.73 12.00 -15.54
N GLY A 167 -12.01 12.58 -16.71
CA GLY A 167 -11.11 12.64 -17.84
C GLY A 167 -10.65 14.06 -18.18
N ILE A 168 -9.54 14.15 -18.89
CA ILE A 168 -8.98 15.38 -19.45
C ILE A 168 -8.70 15.25 -20.93
N ALA A 169 -8.85 16.36 -21.66
CA ALA A 169 -8.61 16.40 -23.10
C ALA A 169 -7.10 16.40 -23.42
N ASN A 170 -6.75 15.60 -24.43
CA ASN A 170 -5.42 15.59 -25.02
C ASN A 170 -5.57 15.74 -26.55
N PRO A 171 -5.88 16.94 -27.06
CA PRO A 171 -6.13 17.18 -28.46
C PRO A 171 -4.87 17.05 -29.33
N THR A 172 -3.69 17.17 -28.74
CA THR A 172 -2.39 17.06 -29.44
C THR A 172 -1.37 16.29 -28.61
N PRO A 173 -0.30 15.75 -29.27
CA PRO A 173 0.84 15.17 -28.57
C PRO A 173 1.46 16.05 -27.49
N GLU A 174 1.55 17.37 -27.73
CA GLU A 174 2.13 18.33 -26.81
C GLU A 174 1.26 18.49 -25.56
N ALA A 175 -0.07 18.56 -25.74
CA ALA A 175 -1.03 18.62 -24.64
C ALA A 175 -0.93 17.36 -23.76
N ALA A 176 -0.84 16.19 -24.37
CA ALA A 176 -0.67 14.92 -23.65
C ALA A 176 0.61 14.90 -22.79
N ARG A 177 1.74 15.36 -23.35
CA ARG A 177 3.01 15.44 -22.60
C ARG A 177 2.92 16.42 -21.44
N ALA A 178 2.28 17.56 -21.62
CA ALA A 178 2.08 18.56 -20.56
C ALA A 178 1.22 17.99 -19.42
N ASN A 179 0.08 17.37 -19.77
CA ASN A 179 -0.80 16.74 -18.79
C ASN A 179 -0.10 15.60 -18.02
N ILE A 180 0.69 14.76 -18.69
CA ILE A 180 1.45 13.69 -18.03
C ILE A 180 2.49 14.28 -17.08
N ALA A 181 3.12 15.43 -17.43
CA ALA A 181 4.05 16.09 -16.52
C ALA A 181 3.37 16.50 -15.21
N GLU A 182 2.16 17.07 -15.28
CA GLU A 182 1.36 17.44 -14.11
C GLU A 182 0.93 16.22 -13.28
N ILE A 183 0.42 15.19 -13.94
CA ILE A 183 0.01 13.92 -13.31
C ILE A 183 1.19 13.28 -12.57
N HIS A 184 2.35 13.23 -13.20
CA HIS A 184 3.57 12.71 -12.58
C HIS A 184 4.01 13.56 -11.38
N ALA A 185 3.99 14.88 -11.51
CA ALA A 185 4.33 15.79 -10.42
C ALA A 185 3.36 15.68 -9.22
N ALA A 186 2.10 15.33 -9.48
CA ALA A 186 1.11 15.05 -8.46
C ALA A 186 1.33 13.68 -7.76
N GLY A 187 2.29 12.85 -8.20
CA GLY A 187 2.64 11.59 -7.57
C GLY A 187 1.80 10.39 -8.01
N ALA A 188 1.20 10.45 -9.19
CA ALA A 188 0.50 9.31 -9.78
C ALA A 188 1.44 8.10 -9.95
N SER A 189 0.90 6.91 -9.77
CA SER A 189 1.65 5.66 -9.82
C SER A 189 1.68 5.03 -11.22
N PHE A 190 0.75 5.42 -12.06
CA PHE A 190 0.59 4.94 -13.43
C PHE A 190 -0.27 5.94 -14.23
N LEU A 191 -0.44 5.73 -15.53
CA LEU A 191 -1.30 6.52 -16.40
C LEU A 191 -2.51 5.70 -16.83
N LYS A 192 -3.65 6.35 -17.09
CA LYS A 192 -4.85 5.70 -17.62
C LYS A 192 -5.22 6.32 -18.97
N ILE A 193 -5.12 5.52 -20.05
CA ILE A 193 -5.56 5.88 -21.39
C ILE A 193 -7.06 5.55 -21.55
N TYR A 194 -7.78 6.44 -22.26
CA TYR A 194 -9.19 6.25 -22.52
C TYR A 194 -9.49 6.12 -24.01
N GLU A 195 -10.77 6.27 -24.41
CA GLU A 195 -11.28 5.77 -25.70
C GLU A 195 -11.04 6.67 -26.91
N MET A 196 -11.01 8.00 -26.72
CA MET A 196 -10.99 8.96 -27.84
C MET A 196 -9.58 9.37 -28.27
N VAL A 197 -8.56 8.74 -27.71
CA VAL A 197 -7.14 9.03 -28.04
C VAL A 197 -6.83 8.67 -29.49
N THR A 198 -6.17 9.57 -30.21
CA THR A 198 -5.67 9.34 -31.57
C THR A 198 -4.31 8.62 -31.57
N PRO A 199 -3.90 7.94 -32.67
CA PRO A 199 -2.64 7.20 -32.70
C PRO A 199 -1.38 8.03 -32.42
N ASP A 200 -1.34 9.28 -32.85
CA ASP A 200 -0.22 10.20 -32.61
C ASP A 200 -0.16 10.66 -31.14
N VAL A 201 -1.31 10.94 -30.53
CA VAL A 201 -1.40 11.23 -29.09
C VAL A 201 -1.04 10.01 -28.28
N PHE A 202 -1.51 8.81 -28.65
CA PHE A 202 -1.12 7.55 -28.01
C PHE A 202 0.41 7.34 -28.03
N ALA A 203 1.04 7.56 -29.18
CA ALA A 203 2.50 7.45 -29.29
C ALA A 203 3.20 8.44 -28.34
N ALA A 204 2.72 9.67 -28.24
CA ALA A 204 3.27 10.67 -27.32
C ALA A 204 3.09 10.28 -25.85
N ILE A 205 1.93 9.71 -25.49
CA ILE A 205 1.68 9.20 -24.13
C ILE A 205 2.67 8.09 -23.80
N VAL A 206 2.86 7.13 -24.70
CA VAL A 206 3.79 6.00 -24.49
C VAL A 206 5.23 6.49 -24.31
N ASP A 207 5.70 7.43 -25.15
CA ASP A 207 7.04 7.98 -25.04
C ASP A 207 7.26 8.74 -23.74
N GLU A 208 6.31 9.57 -23.35
CA GLU A 208 6.40 10.36 -22.11
C GLU A 208 6.33 9.47 -20.87
N ALA A 209 5.46 8.44 -20.88
CA ALA A 209 5.37 7.46 -19.83
C ALA A 209 6.69 6.70 -19.60
N ARG A 210 7.36 6.30 -20.70
CA ARG A 210 8.70 5.67 -20.64
C ARG A 210 9.72 6.61 -20.03
N THR A 211 9.74 7.87 -20.45
CA THR A 211 10.67 8.88 -19.94
C THR A 211 10.53 9.07 -18.43
N ARG A 212 9.30 8.94 -17.91
CA ARG A 212 8.99 9.10 -16.47
C ARG A 212 8.92 7.80 -15.70
N ASN A 213 9.14 6.68 -16.37
CA ASN A 213 9.01 5.33 -15.78
C ASN A 213 7.63 5.09 -15.15
N LEU A 214 6.57 5.57 -15.81
CA LEU A 214 5.18 5.34 -15.43
C LEU A 214 4.59 4.17 -16.22
N PRO A 215 4.03 3.17 -15.57
CA PRO A 215 3.21 2.15 -16.21
C PRO A 215 2.00 2.80 -16.90
N ILE A 216 1.52 2.18 -17.97
CA ILE A 216 0.30 2.58 -18.65
C ILE A 216 -0.74 1.49 -18.49
N ASP A 217 -1.92 1.90 -18.12
CA ASP A 217 -3.14 1.11 -18.04
C ASP A 217 -4.21 1.75 -18.93
N GLY A 218 -5.18 1.02 -19.44
CA GLY A 218 -6.23 1.70 -20.19
C GLY A 218 -7.14 0.83 -21.01
N HIS A 219 -7.94 1.55 -21.79
CA HIS A 219 -8.73 0.98 -22.85
C HIS A 219 -7.94 0.93 -24.14
N VAL A 220 -8.36 0.09 -25.07
CA VAL A 220 -7.95 0.22 -26.46
C VAL A 220 -8.67 1.42 -27.05
N PRO A 221 -7.97 2.47 -27.53
CA PRO A 221 -8.64 3.60 -28.16
C PRO A 221 -9.48 3.16 -29.36
N LEU A 222 -10.65 3.78 -29.59
CA LEU A 222 -11.56 3.44 -30.67
C LEU A 222 -10.91 3.60 -32.07
N SER A 223 -9.89 4.44 -32.18
CA SER A 223 -9.11 4.68 -33.39
C SER A 223 -8.04 3.61 -33.68
N MET A 224 -7.82 2.66 -32.76
CA MET A 224 -6.69 1.71 -32.79
C MET A 224 -7.18 0.26 -32.66
N ARG A 225 -6.27 -0.67 -32.87
CA ARG A 225 -6.52 -2.11 -32.67
C ARG A 225 -5.77 -2.59 -31.41
N ALA A 226 -6.38 -3.53 -30.69
CA ALA A 226 -5.76 -4.11 -29.47
C ALA A 226 -4.35 -4.61 -29.72
N ARG A 227 -4.06 -5.25 -30.86
CA ARG A 227 -2.73 -5.74 -31.22
C ARG A 227 -1.65 -4.66 -31.33
N ASP A 228 -2.07 -3.41 -31.58
CA ASP A 228 -1.14 -2.28 -31.75
C ASP A 228 -0.93 -1.55 -30.40
N VAL A 229 -1.88 -1.67 -29.47
CA VAL A 229 -1.87 -1.06 -28.13
C VAL A 229 -1.23 -1.99 -27.10
N ALA A 230 -1.65 -3.25 -27.04
CA ALA A 230 -1.30 -4.19 -25.99
C ALA A 230 0.23 -4.36 -25.76
N PRO A 231 1.10 -4.35 -26.78
CA PRO A 231 2.56 -4.46 -26.54
C PRO A 231 3.17 -3.22 -25.85
N GLN A 232 2.44 -2.12 -25.73
CA GLN A 232 2.95 -0.84 -25.25
C GLN A 232 2.41 -0.43 -23.88
N VAL A 233 1.43 -1.19 -23.35
CA VAL A 233 0.80 -0.94 -22.06
C VAL A 233 0.99 -2.12 -21.12
N GLN A 234 0.87 -1.90 -19.82
CA GLN A 234 1.03 -2.94 -18.80
C GLN A 234 -0.26 -3.68 -18.49
N SER A 235 -1.42 -3.01 -18.62
CA SER A 235 -2.71 -3.68 -18.51
C SER A 235 -3.76 -3.04 -19.44
N LEU A 236 -4.72 -3.86 -19.84
CA LEU A 236 -5.92 -3.44 -20.55
C LEU A 236 -7.11 -3.71 -19.66
N GLU A 237 -7.95 -2.69 -19.48
CA GLU A 237 -9.11 -2.76 -18.63
C GLU A 237 -10.33 -3.16 -19.45
N HIS A 238 -11.15 -4.02 -18.85
CA HIS A 238 -12.37 -4.57 -19.45
C HIS A 238 -12.09 -5.38 -20.74
N LEU A 239 -13.05 -6.18 -21.16
CA LEU A 239 -13.04 -6.84 -22.47
C LEU A 239 -13.81 -5.98 -23.48
N ARG A 240 -13.32 -4.75 -23.69
CA ARG A 240 -13.97 -3.74 -24.52
C ARG A 240 -13.04 -3.24 -25.61
N ASN A 241 -13.56 -3.00 -26.82
CA ASN A 241 -12.82 -2.47 -27.96
C ASN A 241 -11.72 -3.40 -28.52
N TYR A 242 -11.88 -4.73 -28.38
CA TYR A 242 -10.94 -5.73 -28.91
C TYR A 242 -11.30 -6.19 -30.33
#